data_5965c76ea20fa474c0dcc9f9aa0dd794
#
_entry.id   5965c76ea20fa474c0dcc9f9aa0dd794
#
_cell.length_a   1.000
_cell.length_b   1.000
_cell.length_c   1.000
_cell.angle_alpha   90.00
_cell.angle_beta   90.00
_cell.angle_gamma   90.00
#
_symmetry.space_group_name_H-M   'P 1'
#
loop_
_entity.id
_entity.type
_entity.pdbx_description
1 polymer ?
#
loop_
_entity_poly.entity_id
_entity_poly.type
_entity_poly.pdbx_seq_one_letter_code
_entity_poly.pdbx_strand_id
1 'polypeptide(L)'
;MSAIIYALTANAGIAASKAAAAVYTGSTAMLAEAVHSAADCANQLLLLLGLKQADKPPSAQHPLGYGKATYFWSFMVAIMLFTLGGAFSLYEGVEKLLHPEPLKHPWVAVIVLAVGVVLEAWSLRGCIREIREKAGDMPLWRYFREARESELIVVMGEDIAALLGLALALIAVGLAMLTGNPVFDAVGSIAVGVLLIVVAVGVGTQVQSLLIDESA
;
A
#
# COMPACT_ATOMS: atom_id res chain seq x y z
N MET A 1 -3.66 16.88 10.84
CA MET A 1 -4.14 15.80 11.76
C MET A 1 -5.56 15.31 11.45
N SER A 2 -6.56 16.17 11.30
CA SER A 2 -7.94 15.73 10.99
C SER A 2 -8.04 14.93 9.68
N ALA A 3 -7.41 15.38 8.60
CA ALA A 3 -7.43 14.69 7.30
C ALA A 3 -6.89 13.26 7.38
N ILE A 4 -5.79 13.03 8.11
CA ILE A 4 -5.19 11.71 8.28
C ILE A 4 -6.12 10.77 9.08
N ILE A 5 -6.82 11.29 10.09
CA ILE A 5 -7.79 10.50 10.86
C ILE A 5 -8.99 10.11 10.00
N TYR A 6 -9.48 11.02 9.14
CA TYR A 6 -10.54 10.69 8.18
C TYR A 6 -10.08 9.64 7.16
N ALA A 7 -8.88 9.78 6.61
CA ALA A 7 -8.29 8.80 5.70
C ALA A 7 -8.14 7.43 6.40
N LEU A 8 -7.60 7.40 7.61
CA LEU A 8 -7.43 6.18 8.40
C LEU A 8 -8.77 5.47 8.67
N THR A 9 -9.83 6.23 9.03
CA THR A 9 -11.15 5.62 9.28
C THR A 9 -11.79 5.09 7.99
N ALA A 10 -11.63 5.80 6.87
CA ALA A 10 -12.10 5.33 5.57
C ALA A 10 -11.36 4.06 5.14
N ASN A 11 -10.03 4.04 5.23
CA ASN A 11 -9.20 2.88 4.88
C ASN A 11 -9.48 1.67 5.78
N ALA A 12 -9.73 1.89 7.09
CA ALA A 12 -10.16 0.81 7.99
C ALA A 12 -11.50 0.19 7.57
N GLY A 13 -12.45 1.01 7.13
CA GLY A 13 -13.72 0.52 6.57
C GLY A 13 -13.53 -0.28 5.28
N ILE A 14 -12.65 0.17 4.40
CA ILE A 14 -12.27 -0.54 3.16
C ILE A 14 -11.61 -1.87 3.50
N ALA A 15 -10.63 -1.89 4.39
CA ALA A 15 -9.94 -3.10 4.82
C ALA A 15 -10.92 -4.13 5.40
N ALA A 16 -11.84 -3.71 6.27
CA ALA A 16 -12.85 -4.57 6.84
C ALA A 16 -13.80 -5.14 5.78
N SER A 17 -14.23 -4.33 4.80
CA SER A 17 -15.10 -4.79 3.71
C SER A 17 -14.40 -5.79 2.79
N LYS A 18 -13.13 -5.55 2.45
CA LYS A 18 -12.29 -6.48 1.66
C LYS A 18 -12.07 -7.80 2.41
N ALA A 19 -11.78 -7.75 3.73
CA ALA A 19 -11.60 -8.93 4.56
C ALA A 19 -12.89 -9.78 4.63
N ALA A 20 -14.04 -9.16 4.84
CA ALA A 20 -15.32 -9.85 4.82
C ALA A 20 -15.62 -10.50 3.46
N ALA A 21 -15.35 -9.78 2.36
CA ALA A 21 -15.51 -10.31 1.01
C ALA A 21 -14.52 -11.45 0.71
N ALA A 22 -13.27 -11.38 1.16
CA ALA A 22 -12.28 -12.45 1.01
C ALA A 22 -12.75 -13.75 1.68
N VAL A 23 -13.21 -13.67 2.94
CA VAL A 23 -13.74 -14.81 3.68
C VAL A 23 -15.00 -15.38 3.01
N TYR A 24 -15.88 -14.52 2.52
CA TYR A 24 -17.13 -14.94 1.89
C TYR A 24 -16.92 -15.59 0.53
N THR A 25 -15.95 -15.10 -0.27
CA THR A 25 -15.69 -15.57 -1.64
C THR A 25 -14.64 -16.68 -1.72
N GLY A 26 -13.77 -16.78 -0.73
CA GLY A 26 -12.59 -17.66 -0.75
C GLY A 26 -11.53 -17.23 -1.78
N SER A 27 -11.56 -15.97 -2.25
CA SER A 27 -10.57 -15.44 -3.18
C SER A 27 -9.28 -15.07 -2.44
N THR A 28 -8.14 -15.65 -2.87
CA THR A 28 -6.82 -15.30 -2.34
C THR A 28 -6.35 -13.94 -2.83
N ALA A 29 -6.69 -13.55 -4.05
CA ALA A 29 -6.41 -12.20 -4.53
C ALA A 29 -7.17 -11.16 -3.70
N MET A 30 -8.42 -11.45 -3.31
CA MET A 30 -9.20 -10.60 -2.41
C MET A 30 -8.62 -10.55 -0.99
N LEU A 31 -8.10 -11.69 -0.50
CA LEU A 31 -7.41 -11.76 0.80
C LEU A 31 -6.10 -10.96 0.78
N ALA A 32 -5.30 -11.08 -0.28
CA ALA A 32 -4.09 -10.29 -0.46
C ALA A 32 -4.39 -8.78 -0.42
N GLU A 33 -5.45 -8.34 -1.10
CA GLU A 33 -5.91 -6.95 -1.09
C GLU A 33 -6.45 -6.51 0.29
N ALA A 34 -7.11 -7.39 1.04
CA ALA A 34 -7.55 -7.11 2.41
C ALA A 34 -6.37 -6.91 3.37
N VAL A 35 -5.35 -7.77 3.28
CA VAL A 35 -4.12 -7.65 4.08
C VAL A 35 -3.34 -6.41 3.70
N HIS A 36 -3.25 -6.07 2.39
CA HIS A 36 -2.64 -4.83 1.94
C HIS A 36 -3.35 -3.61 2.53
N SER A 37 -4.68 -3.51 2.43
CA SER A 37 -5.44 -2.39 3.00
C SER A 37 -5.34 -2.31 4.54
N ALA A 38 -5.19 -3.43 5.24
CA ALA A 38 -4.93 -3.43 6.68
C ALA A 38 -3.51 -2.94 7.00
N ALA A 39 -2.52 -3.31 6.17
CA ALA A 39 -1.16 -2.79 6.27
C ALA A 39 -1.11 -1.28 6.03
N ASP A 40 -1.86 -0.75 5.05
CA ASP A 40 -1.95 0.69 4.78
C ASP A 40 -2.49 1.47 5.98
N CYS A 41 -3.51 0.93 6.68
CA CYS A 41 -3.98 1.52 7.94
C CYS A 41 -2.87 1.55 9.01
N ALA A 42 -2.12 0.47 9.16
CA ALA A 42 -1.00 0.40 10.10
C ALA A 42 0.13 1.36 9.68
N ASN A 43 0.42 1.46 8.38
CA ASN A 43 1.41 2.38 7.82
C ASN A 43 1.05 3.84 8.14
N GLN A 44 -0.20 4.24 7.96
CA GLN A 44 -0.67 5.59 8.30
C GLN A 44 -0.48 5.89 9.80
N LEU A 45 -0.71 4.91 10.68
CA LEU A 45 -0.44 5.05 12.11
C LEU A 45 1.06 5.22 12.39
N LEU A 46 1.94 4.46 11.72
CA LEU A 46 3.38 4.58 11.87
C LEU A 46 3.91 5.94 11.38
N LEU A 47 3.40 6.43 10.23
CA LEU A 47 3.74 7.76 9.73
C LEU A 47 3.30 8.87 10.70
N LEU A 48 2.09 8.77 11.27
CA LEU A 48 1.62 9.69 12.31
C LEU A 48 2.51 9.67 13.56
N LEU A 49 2.97 8.50 13.99
CA LEU A 49 3.92 8.36 15.09
C LEU A 49 5.25 9.02 14.74
N GLY A 50 5.72 8.86 13.52
CA GLY A 50 6.95 9.49 13.00
C GLY A 50 6.87 11.02 13.06
N LEU A 51 5.81 11.60 12.51
CA LEU A 51 5.56 13.04 12.53
C LEU A 51 5.47 13.57 13.97
N LYS A 52 4.68 12.92 14.84
CA LYS A 52 4.56 13.31 16.24
C LYS A 52 5.88 13.21 17.00
N GLN A 53 6.74 12.27 16.64
CA GLN A 53 8.04 12.11 17.26
C GLN A 53 9.03 13.16 16.76
N ALA A 54 8.98 13.48 15.46
CA ALA A 54 9.82 14.51 14.84
C ALA A 54 9.56 15.92 15.40
N ASP A 55 8.32 16.21 15.78
CA ASP A 55 7.92 17.50 16.37
C ASP A 55 8.44 17.74 17.80
N LYS A 56 9.10 16.74 18.42
CA LYS A 56 9.64 16.91 19.77
C LYS A 56 10.83 17.88 19.76
N PRO A 57 10.93 18.78 20.76
CA PRO A 57 12.04 19.71 20.88
C PRO A 57 13.36 18.96 21.12
N PRO A 58 14.50 19.57 20.75
CA PRO A 58 15.83 19.03 21.05
C PRO A 58 16.00 18.73 22.54
N SER A 59 16.79 17.69 22.84
CA SER A 59 17.12 17.27 24.19
C SER A 59 18.62 17.07 24.36
N ALA A 60 19.08 16.88 25.58
CA ALA A 60 20.50 16.60 25.85
C ALA A 60 21.00 15.32 25.12
N GLN A 61 20.10 14.34 24.91
CA GLN A 61 20.40 13.10 24.18
C GLN A 61 20.28 13.26 22.67
N HIS A 62 19.45 14.20 22.20
CA HIS A 62 19.22 14.50 20.79
C HIS A 62 19.35 16.02 20.53
N PRO A 63 20.58 16.56 20.49
CA PRO A 63 20.83 18.01 20.38
C PRO A 63 20.32 18.60 19.06
N LEU A 64 20.29 17.80 17.97
CA LEU A 64 19.77 18.19 16.66
C LEU A 64 18.26 17.96 16.50
N GLY A 65 17.56 17.54 17.60
CA GLY A 65 16.13 17.20 17.55
C GLY A 65 15.87 15.79 17.02
N TYR A 66 14.58 15.54 16.73
CA TYR A 66 14.06 14.21 16.36
C TYR A 66 13.64 14.14 14.89
N GLY A 67 14.01 15.06 14.02
CA GLY A 67 13.57 15.13 12.63
C GLY A 67 13.75 13.84 11.83
N LYS A 68 14.84 13.09 12.07
CA LYS A 68 15.09 11.79 11.42
C LYS A 68 14.10 10.69 11.81
N ALA A 69 13.27 10.89 12.84
CA ALA A 69 12.25 9.91 13.22
C ALA A 69 11.24 9.66 12.08
N THR A 70 10.91 10.66 11.28
CA THR A 70 10.05 10.51 10.11
C THR A 70 10.62 9.48 9.14
N TYR A 71 11.91 9.59 8.79
CA TYR A 71 12.56 8.66 7.86
C TYR A 71 12.62 7.23 8.42
N PHE A 72 12.90 7.08 9.72
CA PHE A 72 12.90 5.78 10.38
C PHE A 72 11.52 5.10 10.27
N TRP A 73 10.45 5.82 10.62
CA TRP A 73 9.10 5.26 10.55
C TRP A 73 8.65 5.00 9.12
N SER A 74 9.01 5.86 8.15
CA SER A 74 8.78 5.61 6.73
C SER A 74 9.50 4.35 6.22
N PHE A 75 10.71 4.07 6.71
CA PHE A 75 11.43 2.84 6.39
C PHE A 75 10.74 1.60 6.98
N MET A 76 10.21 1.71 8.22
CA MET A 76 9.42 0.63 8.82
C MET A 76 8.16 0.32 8.02
N VAL A 77 7.51 1.34 7.46
CA VAL A 77 6.37 1.17 6.54
C VAL A 77 6.78 0.37 5.30
N ALA A 78 7.91 0.70 4.68
CA ALA A 78 8.41 -0.06 3.52
C ALA A 78 8.65 -1.55 3.87
N ILE A 79 9.18 -1.85 5.07
CA ILE A 79 9.34 -3.24 5.55
C ILE A 79 7.99 -3.92 5.74
N MET A 80 6.98 -3.23 6.27
CA MET A 80 5.63 -3.79 6.44
C MET A 80 4.97 -4.05 5.09
N LEU A 81 5.10 -3.15 4.13
CA LEU A 81 4.60 -3.33 2.77
C LEU A 81 5.25 -4.56 2.11
N PHE A 82 6.56 -4.74 2.30
CA PHE A 82 7.29 -5.90 1.80
C PHE A 82 6.80 -7.21 2.44
N THR A 83 6.67 -7.25 3.77
CA THR A 83 6.38 -8.49 4.51
C THR A 83 4.90 -8.84 4.48
N LEU A 84 4.03 -7.94 4.98
CA LEU A 84 2.60 -8.20 5.07
C LEU A 84 1.88 -8.05 3.73
N GLY A 85 2.31 -7.11 2.89
CA GLY A 85 1.77 -6.98 1.54
C GLY A 85 2.35 -8.03 0.59
N GLY A 86 3.64 -7.90 0.28
CA GLY A 86 4.30 -8.67 -0.77
C GLY A 86 4.50 -10.13 -0.45
N ALA A 87 5.24 -10.46 0.62
CA ALA A 87 5.58 -11.84 0.95
C ALA A 87 4.36 -12.67 1.33
N PHE A 88 3.38 -12.08 2.06
CA PHE A 88 2.13 -12.74 2.38
C PHE A 88 1.32 -13.08 1.11
N SER A 89 1.16 -12.12 0.19
CA SER A 89 0.42 -12.34 -1.07
C SER A 89 1.06 -13.40 -1.96
N LEU A 90 2.41 -13.46 -1.99
CA LEU A 90 3.15 -14.53 -2.67
C LEU A 90 2.87 -15.90 -2.03
N TYR A 91 2.94 -15.98 -0.71
CA TYR A 91 2.69 -17.23 0.03
C TYR A 91 1.28 -17.76 -0.26
N GLU A 92 0.25 -16.91 -0.08
CA GLU A 92 -1.13 -17.26 -0.34
C GLU A 92 -1.38 -17.67 -1.81
N GLY A 93 -0.78 -16.94 -2.76
CA GLY A 93 -0.90 -17.26 -4.16
C GLY A 93 -0.27 -18.59 -4.53
N VAL A 94 0.92 -18.90 -3.99
CA VAL A 94 1.60 -20.20 -4.21
C VAL A 94 0.82 -21.32 -3.54
N GLU A 95 0.33 -21.13 -2.34
CA GLU A 95 -0.47 -22.13 -1.62
C GLU A 95 -1.73 -22.50 -2.38
N LYS A 96 -2.47 -21.50 -2.87
CA LYS A 96 -3.66 -21.73 -3.70
C LYS A 96 -3.34 -22.31 -5.08
N LEU A 97 -2.16 -22.04 -5.63
CA LEU A 97 -1.73 -22.68 -6.88
C LEU A 97 -1.50 -24.18 -6.72
N LEU A 98 -0.97 -24.58 -5.55
CA LEU A 98 -0.74 -25.99 -5.21
C LEU A 98 -2.01 -26.72 -4.81
N HIS A 99 -2.96 -26.00 -4.18
CA HIS A 99 -4.24 -26.53 -3.70
C HIS A 99 -5.41 -25.67 -4.24
N PRO A 100 -5.73 -25.77 -5.55
CA PRO A 100 -6.75 -24.93 -6.15
C PRO A 100 -8.14 -25.21 -5.58
N GLU A 101 -8.78 -24.18 -5.02
CA GLU A 101 -10.17 -24.23 -4.59
C GLU A 101 -11.02 -23.28 -5.42
N PRO A 102 -12.26 -23.69 -5.80
CA PRO A 102 -13.13 -22.85 -6.58
C PRO A 102 -13.62 -21.65 -5.76
N LEU A 103 -13.70 -20.50 -6.43
CA LEU A 103 -14.23 -19.26 -5.83
C LEU A 103 -15.71 -19.41 -5.49
N LYS A 104 -16.08 -19.04 -4.27
CA LYS A 104 -17.47 -18.90 -3.83
C LYS A 104 -17.91 -17.48 -4.10
N HIS A 105 -19.08 -17.31 -4.75
CA HIS A 105 -19.69 -15.99 -5.00
C HIS A 105 -18.73 -14.94 -5.61
N PRO A 106 -18.06 -15.22 -6.74
CA PRO A 106 -17.01 -14.34 -7.29
C PRO A 106 -17.49 -12.93 -7.64
N TRP A 107 -18.79 -12.73 -7.87
CA TRP A 107 -19.39 -11.42 -8.11
C TRP A 107 -19.21 -10.45 -6.93
N VAL A 108 -19.21 -10.97 -5.69
CA VAL A 108 -18.97 -10.15 -4.50
C VAL A 108 -17.55 -9.61 -4.53
N ALA A 109 -16.55 -10.45 -4.86
CA ALA A 109 -15.17 -10.01 -5.01
C ALA A 109 -15.05 -8.94 -6.11
N VAL A 110 -15.65 -9.16 -7.28
CA VAL A 110 -15.63 -8.19 -8.39
C VAL A 110 -16.20 -6.83 -7.97
N ILE A 111 -17.36 -6.81 -7.30
CA ILE A 111 -17.98 -5.55 -6.85
C ILE A 111 -17.07 -4.83 -5.84
N VAL A 112 -16.56 -5.54 -4.82
CA VAL A 112 -15.73 -4.92 -3.78
C VAL A 112 -14.40 -4.40 -4.37
N LEU A 113 -13.76 -5.17 -5.26
CA LEU A 113 -12.55 -4.73 -5.95
C LEU A 113 -12.81 -3.52 -6.85
N ALA A 114 -13.92 -3.51 -7.60
CA ALA A 114 -14.28 -2.36 -8.45
C ALA A 114 -14.55 -1.08 -7.63
N VAL A 115 -15.24 -1.20 -6.50
CA VAL A 115 -15.41 -0.08 -5.56
C VAL A 115 -14.06 0.37 -5.02
N GLY A 116 -13.19 -0.57 -4.65
CA GLY A 116 -11.82 -0.30 -4.22
C GLY A 116 -11.04 0.51 -5.26
N VAL A 117 -11.06 0.13 -6.53
CA VAL A 117 -10.42 0.87 -7.62
C VAL A 117 -10.89 2.33 -7.69
N VAL A 118 -12.19 2.58 -7.54
CA VAL A 118 -12.72 3.95 -7.57
C VAL A 118 -12.23 4.76 -6.38
N LEU A 119 -12.21 4.17 -5.18
CA LEU A 119 -11.78 4.85 -3.96
C LEU A 119 -10.27 5.14 -3.97
N GLU A 120 -9.45 4.17 -4.38
CA GLU A 120 -8.00 4.35 -4.49
C GLU A 120 -7.62 5.35 -5.59
N ALA A 121 -8.32 5.34 -6.73
CA ALA A 121 -8.13 6.34 -7.78
C ALA A 121 -8.46 7.77 -7.28
N TRP A 122 -9.45 7.88 -6.40
CA TRP A 122 -9.79 9.17 -5.76
C TRP A 122 -8.68 9.60 -4.79
N SER A 123 -8.18 8.69 -3.94
CA SER A 123 -7.06 8.92 -3.01
C SER A 123 -5.82 9.38 -3.77
N LEU A 124 -5.38 8.60 -4.76
CA LEU A 124 -4.22 8.91 -5.60
C LEU A 124 -4.34 10.28 -6.27
N ARG A 125 -5.54 10.64 -6.75
CA ARG A 125 -5.78 11.98 -7.31
C ARG A 125 -5.55 13.09 -6.28
N GLY A 126 -5.98 12.86 -5.03
CA GLY A 126 -5.74 13.78 -3.91
C GLY A 126 -4.25 13.95 -3.62
N CYS A 127 -3.53 12.84 -3.52
CA CYS A 127 -2.09 12.80 -3.31
C CYS A 127 -1.32 13.52 -4.44
N ILE A 128 -1.63 13.24 -5.71
CA ILE A 128 -1.02 13.90 -6.87
C ILE A 128 -1.29 15.43 -6.85
N ARG A 129 -2.48 15.84 -6.44
CA ARG A 129 -2.81 17.28 -6.32
C ARG A 129 -1.96 17.97 -5.27
N GLU A 130 -1.82 17.37 -4.09
CA GLU A 130 -0.97 17.89 -3.01
C GLU A 130 0.50 17.98 -3.44
N ILE A 131 1.01 16.94 -4.11
CA ILE A 131 2.37 16.94 -4.66
C ILE A 131 2.54 18.04 -5.70
N ARG A 132 1.58 18.25 -6.60
CA ARG A 132 1.65 19.32 -7.61
C ARG A 132 1.65 20.72 -7.01
N GLU A 133 0.88 20.94 -5.95
CA GLU A 133 0.87 22.22 -5.23
C GLU A 133 2.25 22.52 -4.62
N LYS A 134 2.99 21.50 -4.17
CA LYS A 134 4.36 21.63 -3.62
C LYS A 134 5.45 21.63 -4.68
N ALA A 135 5.32 20.81 -5.71
CA ALA A 135 6.30 20.67 -6.78
C ALA A 135 6.35 21.85 -7.76
N GLY A 136 5.26 22.64 -7.86
CA GLY A 136 5.15 23.71 -8.86
C GLY A 136 5.31 23.16 -10.29
N ASP A 137 6.25 23.73 -11.05
CA ASP A 137 6.55 23.31 -12.44
C ASP A 137 7.45 22.09 -12.57
N MET A 138 7.92 21.51 -11.44
CA MET A 138 8.78 20.35 -11.46
C MET A 138 8.02 19.09 -11.91
N PRO A 139 8.58 18.25 -12.80
CA PRO A 139 7.98 16.98 -13.17
C PRO A 139 7.83 16.06 -11.93
N LEU A 140 6.70 15.35 -11.81
CA LEU A 140 6.40 14.47 -10.66
C LEU A 140 7.52 13.45 -10.41
N TRP A 141 8.09 12.86 -11.48
CA TRP A 141 9.20 11.90 -11.36
C TRP A 141 10.45 12.52 -10.71
N ARG A 142 10.76 13.77 -11.07
CA ARG A 142 11.89 14.50 -10.51
C ARG A 142 11.61 14.85 -9.05
N TYR A 143 10.40 15.31 -8.74
CA TYR A 143 9.97 15.55 -7.37
C TYR A 143 10.12 14.29 -6.52
N PHE A 144 9.65 13.12 -7.00
CA PHE A 144 9.78 11.84 -6.29
C PHE A 144 11.25 11.49 -5.95
N ARG A 145 12.20 11.81 -6.85
CA ARG A 145 13.63 11.53 -6.62
C ARG A 145 14.33 12.56 -5.74
N GLU A 146 13.92 13.82 -5.79
CA GLU A 146 14.61 14.94 -5.16
C GLU A 146 13.91 15.43 -3.88
N ALA A 147 12.65 15.02 -3.64
CA ALA A 147 11.90 15.41 -2.45
C ALA A 147 12.49 14.78 -1.19
N ARG A 148 12.60 15.58 -0.15
CA ARG A 148 13.02 15.13 1.20
C ARG A 148 11.84 14.80 2.12
N GLU A 149 10.61 14.91 1.61
CA GLU A 149 9.38 14.58 2.33
C GLU A 149 9.08 13.09 2.16
N SER A 150 9.71 12.25 2.98
CA SER A 150 9.60 10.78 2.89
C SER A 150 8.15 10.28 3.01
N GLU A 151 7.32 10.97 3.79
CA GLU A 151 5.91 10.63 3.97
C GLU A 151 5.09 10.72 2.68
N LEU A 152 5.32 11.75 1.84
CA LEU A 152 4.62 11.88 0.55
C LEU A 152 5.09 10.85 -0.46
N ILE A 153 6.39 10.50 -0.43
CA ILE A 153 6.97 9.45 -1.28
C ILE A 153 6.33 8.10 -0.94
N VAL A 154 6.21 7.79 0.36
CA VAL A 154 5.60 6.55 0.84
C VAL A 154 4.13 6.49 0.44
N VAL A 155 3.33 7.52 0.77
CA VAL A 155 1.89 7.56 0.47
C VAL A 155 1.63 7.43 -1.03
N MET A 156 2.38 8.14 -1.88
CA MET A 156 2.24 8.02 -3.33
C MET A 156 2.60 6.60 -3.83
N GLY A 157 3.65 6.01 -3.27
CA GLY A 157 4.05 4.63 -3.58
C GLY A 157 2.98 3.61 -3.18
N GLU A 158 2.39 3.77 -2.02
CA GLU A 158 1.28 2.94 -1.51
C GLU A 158 0.03 3.08 -2.38
N ASP A 159 -0.42 4.30 -2.69
CA ASP A 159 -1.60 4.55 -3.53
C ASP A 159 -1.44 3.95 -4.94
N ILE A 160 -0.25 4.07 -5.55
CA ILE A 160 0.05 3.46 -6.86
C ILE A 160 0.02 1.93 -6.74
N ALA A 161 0.64 1.37 -5.71
CA ALA A 161 0.66 -0.07 -5.46
C ALA A 161 -0.76 -0.62 -5.25
N ALA A 162 -1.57 0.07 -4.42
CA ALA A 162 -2.95 -0.29 -4.15
C ALA A 162 -3.80 -0.30 -5.42
N LEU A 163 -3.71 0.76 -6.24
CA LEU A 163 -4.50 0.85 -7.48
C LEU A 163 -4.11 -0.23 -8.51
N LEU A 164 -2.81 -0.49 -8.69
CA LEU A 164 -2.32 -1.54 -9.59
C LEU A 164 -2.65 -2.93 -9.05
N GLY A 165 -2.52 -3.16 -7.75
CA GLY A 165 -2.89 -4.40 -7.07
C GLY A 165 -4.35 -4.73 -7.26
N LEU A 166 -5.25 -3.76 -6.99
CA LEU A 166 -6.68 -3.90 -7.22
C LEU A 166 -7.03 -4.21 -8.68
N ALA A 167 -6.36 -3.55 -9.63
CA ALA A 167 -6.57 -3.82 -11.05
C ALA A 167 -6.15 -5.26 -11.41
N LEU A 168 -5.00 -5.73 -10.92
CA LEU A 168 -4.53 -7.11 -11.11
C LEU A 168 -5.48 -8.12 -10.46
N ALA A 169 -5.91 -7.88 -9.23
CA ALA A 169 -6.87 -8.75 -8.53
C ALA A 169 -8.21 -8.80 -9.25
N LEU A 170 -8.72 -7.66 -9.74
CA LEU A 170 -9.97 -7.60 -10.49
C LEU A 170 -9.89 -8.40 -11.80
N ILE A 171 -8.79 -8.27 -12.55
CA ILE A 171 -8.54 -9.05 -13.76
C ILE A 171 -8.46 -10.54 -13.43
N ALA A 172 -7.72 -10.92 -12.39
CA ALA A 172 -7.53 -12.30 -11.98
C ALA A 172 -8.85 -12.98 -11.56
N VAL A 173 -9.62 -12.34 -10.68
CA VAL A 173 -10.95 -12.83 -10.25
C VAL A 173 -11.92 -12.87 -11.44
N GLY A 174 -11.90 -11.86 -12.33
CA GLY A 174 -12.69 -11.84 -13.54
C GLY A 174 -12.39 -13.02 -14.47
N LEU A 175 -11.11 -13.31 -14.70
CA LEU A 175 -10.67 -14.47 -15.50
C LEU A 175 -11.03 -15.79 -14.84
N ALA A 176 -10.85 -15.92 -13.52
CA ALA A 176 -11.24 -17.10 -12.78
C ALA A 176 -12.76 -17.35 -12.89
N MET A 177 -13.56 -16.29 -12.84
CA MET A 177 -15.03 -16.36 -12.99
C MET A 177 -15.43 -16.77 -14.41
N LEU A 178 -14.82 -16.18 -15.44
CA LEU A 178 -15.17 -16.42 -16.84
C LEU A 178 -14.74 -17.82 -17.32
N THR A 179 -13.59 -18.30 -16.83
CA THR A 179 -13.04 -19.60 -17.24
C THR A 179 -13.44 -20.76 -16.32
N GLY A 180 -13.97 -20.45 -15.12
CA GLY A 180 -14.21 -21.45 -14.08
C GLY A 180 -12.94 -22.04 -13.48
N ASN A 181 -11.75 -21.48 -13.78
CA ASN A 181 -10.47 -22.00 -13.35
C ASN A 181 -9.87 -21.13 -12.22
N PRO A 182 -9.77 -21.67 -10.97
CA PRO A 182 -9.28 -20.90 -9.82
C PRO A 182 -7.77 -20.57 -9.90
N VAL A 183 -7.03 -21.17 -10.81
CA VAL A 183 -5.59 -20.88 -11.02
C VAL A 183 -5.37 -19.40 -11.36
N PHE A 184 -6.29 -18.76 -12.07
CA PHE A 184 -6.18 -17.32 -12.38
C PHE A 184 -6.20 -16.45 -11.13
N ASP A 185 -7.00 -16.78 -10.10
CA ASP A 185 -7.01 -16.06 -8.82
C ASP A 185 -5.67 -16.23 -8.07
N ALA A 186 -5.13 -17.45 -8.05
CA ALA A 186 -3.81 -17.72 -7.47
C ALA A 186 -2.67 -16.94 -8.18
N VAL A 187 -2.65 -16.94 -9.51
CA VAL A 187 -1.69 -16.17 -10.31
C VAL A 187 -1.84 -14.67 -10.07
N GLY A 188 -3.08 -14.19 -9.91
CA GLY A 188 -3.36 -12.80 -9.56
C GLY A 188 -2.74 -12.44 -8.21
N SER A 189 -2.90 -13.27 -7.20
CA SER A 189 -2.31 -13.07 -5.87
C SER A 189 -0.78 -13.02 -5.92
N ILE A 190 -0.15 -13.91 -6.71
CA ILE A 190 1.30 -13.89 -6.95
C ILE A 190 1.73 -12.58 -7.62
N ALA A 191 0.98 -12.14 -8.64
CA ALA A 191 1.28 -10.90 -9.37
C ALA A 191 1.18 -9.66 -8.46
N VAL A 192 0.15 -9.60 -7.59
CA VAL A 192 0.02 -8.57 -6.56
C VAL A 192 1.20 -8.62 -5.59
N GLY A 193 1.59 -9.80 -5.12
CA GLY A 193 2.73 -9.97 -4.22
C GLY A 193 4.04 -9.47 -4.83
N VAL A 194 4.33 -9.81 -6.09
CA VAL A 194 5.51 -9.31 -6.81
C VAL A 194 5.47 -7.80 -6.96
N LEU A 195 4.33 -7.23 -7.35
CA LEU A 195 4.15 -5.79 -7.46
C LEU A 195 4.46 -5.07 -6.15
N LEU A 196 3.90 -5.55 -5.02
CA LEU A 196 4.11 -4.95 -3.71
C LEU A 196 5.57 -5.03 -3.25
N ILE A 197 6.27 -6.13 -3.55
CA ILE A 197 7.71 -6.25 -3.28
C ILE A 197 8.50 -5.22 -4.07
N VAL A 198 8.21 -5.06 -5.37
CA VAL A 198 8.90 -4.07 -6.22
C VAL A 198 8.69 -2.66 -5.69
N VAL A 199 7.46 -2.29 -5.33
CA VAL A 199 7.16 -0.98 -4.76
C VAL A 199 7.84 -0.79 -3.40
N ALA A 200 7.76 -1.79 -2.52
CA ALA A 200 8.39 -1.74 -1.19
C ALA A 200 9.91 -1.56 -1.27
N VAL A 201 10.59 -2.24 -2.20
CA VAL A 201 12.02 -2.05 -2.45
C VAL A 201 12.30 -0.65 -2.99
N GLY A 202 11.49 -0.16 -3.93
CA GLY A 202 11.64 1.19 -4.49
C GLY A 202 11.49 2.28 -3.42
N VAL A 203 10.43 2.21 -2.61
CA VAL A 203 10.19 3.14 -1.49
C VAL A 203 11.27 2.99 -0.43
N GLY A 204 11.62 1.75 -0.05
CA GLY A 204 12.63 1.46 0.97
C GLY A 204 14.01 2.01 0.62
N THR A 205 14.46 1.86 -0.62
CA THR A 205 15.75 2.40 -1.08
C THR A 205 15.75 3.93 -1.08
N GLN A 206 14.67 4.56 -1.50
CA GLN A 206 14.55 6.02 -1.48
C GLN A 206 14.56 6.58 -0.05
N VAL A 207 13.82 5.96 0.87
CA VAL A 207 13.79 6.38 2.27
C VAL A 207 15.11 6.09 2.99
N GLN A 208 15.77 4.97 2.65
CA GLN A 208 17.08 4.64 3.20
C GLN A 208 18.13 5.71 2.87
N SER A 209 18.16 6.22 1.65
CA SER A 209 19.11 7.29 1.26
C SER A 209 18.91 8.55 2.11
N LEU A 210 17.65 8.91 2.41
CA LEU A 210 17.33 10.04 3.29
C LEU A 210 17.71 9.80 4.76
N LEU A 211 17.67 8.53 5.21
CA LEU A 211 18.01 8.16 6.59
C LEU A 211 19.53 8.29 6.86
N ILE A 212 20.37 7.95 5.87
CA ILE A 212 21.83 7.95 5.98
C ILE A 212 22.49 9.26 5.47
N ASP A 213 21.70 10.32 5.26
CA ASP A 213 22.17 11.64 4.80
C ASP A 213 22.94 11.60 3.47
N GLU A 214 22.55 10.76 2.53
CA GLU A 214 23.11 10.78 1.19
C GLU A 214 22.77 12.13 0.53
N SER A 215 23.80 12.91 0.17
CA SER A 215 23.63 14.19 -0.51
C SER A 215 23.14 13.94 -1.93
N ALA A 216 22.03 14.57 -2.30
CA ALA A 216 21.53 14.59 -3.66
C ALA A 216 22.49 15.29 -4.62
#